data_0b34bcafc2fde386a761ba82be77bbbd
#
_entry.id   0b34bcafc2fde386a761ba82be77bbbd
#
_cell.length_a   1.000
_cell.length_b   1.000
_cell.length_c   1.000
_cell.angle_alpha   90.00
_cell.angle_beta   90.00
_cell.angle_gamma   90.00
#
_symmetry.space_group_name_H-M   'P 1'
#
loop_
_entity.id
_entity.type
_entity.pdbx_description
1 polymer ?
#
loop_
_entity_poly.entity_id
_entity_poly.type
_entity_poly.pdbx_seq_one_letter_code
_entity_poly.pdbx_strand_id
1 'polypeptide(L)'
;QKPILNFIGWVIIIFGKTYQIGDTISINNSTGKVYDISIMHTHISELNLDGDSTGKSITLPNEFVFIHSVTNFSKGTDYVWDNIIINITYKSNWEKAIKIVEKVVQDYYNKNIKKEIKEALTENFKEHEKVIVRFGMYEKGLYIKVRYMVNFNNSNEIKRELTEIILNRLKTRDISFGKTESVDS
;
A
#
# COMPACT_ATOMS: atom_id res chain seq x y z
N GLN A 1 -15.28 33.67 7.66
CA GLN A 1 -14.14 33.32 6.78
C GLN A 1 -14.11 31.82 6.39
N LYS A 2 -14.39 30.90 7.34
CA LYS A 2 -14.38 29.46 7.07
C LYS A 2 -15.34 28.97 5.97
N PRO A 3 -16.60 29.42 5.86
CA PRO A 3 -17.48 28.97 4.78
C PRO A 3 -16.95 29.26 3.37
N ILE A 4 -16.29 30.40 3.18
CA ILE A 4 -15.71 30.80 1.88
C ILE A 4 -14.54 29.87 1.52
N LEU A 5 -13.68 29.52 2.48
CA LEU A 5 -12.56 28.61 2.26
C LEU A 5 -13.04 27.19 1.92
N ASN A 6 -14.08 26.72 2.58
CA ASN A 6 -14.67 25.43 2.26
C ASN A 6 -15.30 25.41 0.86
N PHE A 7 -15.96 26.47 0.45
CA PHE A 7 -16.49 26.61 -0.91
C PHE A 7 -15.38 26.61 -1.96
N ILE A 8 -14.30 27.39 -1.74
CA ILE A 8 -13.13 27.40 -2.64
C ILE A 8 -12.48 26.01 -2.65
N GLY A 9 -12.35 25.35 -1.49
CA GLY A 9 -11.86 23.98 -1.38
C GLY A 9 -12.67 23.02 -2.24
N TRP A 10 -13.99 23.10 -2.16
CA TRP A 10 -14.88 22.30 -3.02
C TRP A 10 -14.64 22.54 -4.51
N VAL A 11 -14.51 23.82 -4.92
CA VAL A 11 -14.19 24.17 -6.32
C VAL A 11 -12.89 23.49 -6.77
N ILE A 12 -11.84 23.56 -5.96
CA ILE A 12 -10.55 22.91 -6.27
C ILE A 12 -10.68 21.39 -6.33
N ILE A 13 -11.42 20.77 -5.42
CA ILE A 13 -11.63 19.34 -5.45
C ILE A 13 -12.30 18.91 -6.76
N ILE A 14 -13.40 19.56 -7.12
CA ILE A 14 -14.23 19.19 -8.27
C ILE A 14 -13.54 19.50 -9.60
N PHE A 15 -13.09 20.74 -9.79
CA PHE A 15 -12.49 21.17 -11.06
C PHE A 15 -11.01 20.77 -11.19
N GLY A 16 -10.27 20.78 -10.07
CA GLY A 16 -8.88 20.32 -10.03
C GLY A 16 -8.72 18.80 -10.01
N LYS A 17 -9.85 18.06 -9.84
CA LYS A 17 -9.85 16.60 -9.72
C LYS A 17 -8.80 16.09 -8.72
N THR A 18 -8.73 16.74 -7.55
CA THR A 18 -7.80 16.36 -6.49
C THR A 18 -8.11 14.94 -6.02
N TYR A 19 -9.40 14.64 -5.81
CA TYR A 19 -9.96 13.32 -5.60
C TYR A 19 -11.45 13.31 -6.01
N GLN A 20 -12.03 12.13 -6.11
CA GLN A 20 -13.41 11.89 -6.53
C GLN A 20 -14.10 10.93 -5.57
N ILE A 21 -15.44 10.82 -5.67
CA ILE A 21 -16.19 9.79 -4.97
C ILE A 21 -15.69 8.41 -5.44
N GLY A 22 -15.41 7.54 -4.48
CA GLY A 22 -14.81 6.22 -4.71
C GLY A 22 -13.30 6.17 -4.49
N ASP A 23 -12.59 7.31 -4.52
CA ASP A 23 -11.15 7.36 -4.24
C ASP A 23 -10.86 7.05 -2.77
N THR A 24 -9.73 6.40 -2.53
CA THR A 24 -9.14 6.28 -1.20
C THR A 24 -8.13 7.39 -1.00
N ILE A 25 -8.35 8.21 0.03
CA ILE A 25 -7.51 9.37 0.32
C ILE A 25 -7.03 9.37 1.76
N SER A 26 -5.93 10.08 2.01
CA SER A 26 -5.46 10.43 3.34
C SER A 26 -5.25 11.93 3.45
N ILE A 27 -5.87 12.55 4.44
CA ILE A 27 -5.78 13.98 4.76
C ILE A 27 -5.72 14.11 6.28
N ASN A 28 -4.75 14.84 6.81
CA ASN A 28 -4.62 15.13 8.25
C ASN A 28 -4.75 13.87 9.13
N ASN A 29 -3.98 12.82 8.81
CA ASN A 29 -3.98 11.52 9.49
C ASN A 29 -5.30 10.74 9.44
N SER A 30 -6.27 11.20 8.65
CA SER A 30 -7.52 10.49 8.40
C SER A 30 -7.45 9.82 7.05
N THR A 31 -7.52 8.49 7.02
CA THR A 31 -7.50 7.71 5.78
C THR A 31 -8.86 7.06 5.58
N GLY A 32 -9.38 7.12 4.37
CA GLY A 32 -10.68 6.51 4.08
C GLY A 32 -11.10 6.62 2.62
N LYS A 33 -12.16 5.91 2.29
CA LYS A 33 -12.78 5.92 0.97
C LYS A 33 -13.83 7.04 0.90
N VAL A 34 -13.69 7.93 -0.07
CA VAL A 34 -14.63 9.04 -0.30
C VAL A 34 -15.97 8.47 -0.77
N TYR A 35 -17.05 8.77 -0.05
CA TYR A 35 -18.38 8.37 -0.46
C TYR A 35 -19.32 9.55 -0.78
N ASP A 36 -18.99 10.78 -0.33
CA ASP A 36 -19.75 11.98 -0.67
C ASP A 36 -18.85 13.23 -0.62
N ILE A 37 -19.13 14.20 -1.50
CA ILE A 37 -18.45 15.51 -1.56
C ILE A 37 -19.52 16.60 -1.65
N SER A 38 -19.81 17.23 -0.53
CA SER A 38 -20.72 18.37 -0.44
C SER A 38 -19.94 19.70 -0.57
N ILE A 39 -20.65 20.83 -0.69
CA ILE A 39 -20.05 22.16 -0.84
C ILE A 39 -19.12 22.51 0.32
N MET A 40 -19.40 22.07 1.54
CA MET A 40 -18.62 22.42 2.72
C MET A 40 -17.70 21.29 3.21
N HIS A 41 -18.05 20.05 2.93
CA HIS A 41 -17.40 18.88 3.52
C HIS A 41 -17.23 17.76 2.53
N THR A 42 -16.16 16.99 2.72
CA THR A 42 -15.97 15.67 2.14
C THR A 42 -16.20 14.61 3.18
N HIS A 43 -16.95 13.57 2.85
CA HIS A 43 -17.24 12.46 3.73
C HIS A 43 -16.47 11.22 3.29
N ILE A 44 -15.76 10.59 4.24
CA ILE A 44 -15.00 9.38 4.00
C ILE A 44 -15.41 8.25 4.95
N SER A 45 -15.46 7.03 4.44
CA SER A 45 -15.49 5.81 5.27
C SER A 45 -14.09 5.51 5.75
N GLU A 46 -13.87 5.56 7.07
CA GLU A 46 -12.56 5.37 7.66
C GLU A 46 -11.98 4.00 7.36
N LEU A 47 -10.69 3.98 7.01
CA LEU A 47 -9.87 2.78 6.90
C LEU A 47 -8.79 2.80 7.98
N ASN A 48 -8.51 1.62 8.57
CA ASN A 48 -7.38 1.45 9.48
C ASN A 48 -6.03 1.43 8.71
N LEU A 49 -4.93 1.29 9.44
CA LEU A 49 -3.59 1.22 8.85
C LEU A 49 -3.42 0.01 7.90
N ASP A 50 -4.20 -1.01 8.12
CA ASP A 50 -4.19 -2.22 7.29
C ASP A 50 -5.10 -2.09 6.06
N GLY A 51 -5.84 -0.97 5.91
CA GLY A 51 -6.75 -0.72 4.79
C GLY A 51 -8.14 -1.32 4.96
N ASP A 52 -8.45 -1.91 6.12
CA ASP A 52 -9.78 -2.45 6.41
C ASP A 52 -10.73 -1.34 6.88
N SER A 53 -12.00 -1.46 6.53
CA SER A 53 -13.03 -0.53 7.00
C SER A 53 -13.24 -0.67 8.50
N THR A 54 -13.16 0.47 9.21
CA THR A 54 -13.48 0.53 10.65
C THR A 54 -14.99 0.65 10.92
N GLY A 55 -15.81 0.84 9.88
CA GLY A 55 -17.23 1.14 9.98
C GLY A 55 -17.55 2.57 10.43
N LYS A 56 -16.54 3.42 10.64
CA LYS A 56 -16.72 4.83 11.01
C LYS A 56 -16.76 5.72 9.78
N SER A 57 -17.45 6.83 9.90
CA SER A 57 -17.47 7.92 8.92
C SER A 57 -16.75 9.13 9.48
N ILE A 58 -15.91 9.75 8.66
CA ILE A 58 -15.20 10.98 8.99
C ILE A 58 -15.70 12.09 8.06
N THR A 59 -16.01 13.25 8.64
CA THR A 59 -16.37 14.46 7.90
C THR A 59 -15.20 15.42 7.91
N LEU A 60 -14.65 15.69 6.73
CA LEU A 60 -13.51 16.57 6.53
C LEU A 60 -13.98 17.91 5.96
N PRO A 61 -13.64 19.07 6.57
CA PRO A 61 -13.84 20.36 5.93
C PRO A 61 -13.07 20.44 4.60
N ASN A 62 -13.69 20.97 3.54
CA ASN A 62 -13.03 21.05 2.24
C ASN A 62 -11.83 22.01 2.24
N GLU A 63 -11.78 22.96 3.19
CA GLU A 63 -10.59 23.83 3.39
C GLU A 63 -9.31 23.05 3.67
N PHE A 64 -9.39 21.78 4.07
CA PHE A 64 -8.23 20.94 4.35
C PHE A 64 -7.33 20.71 3.15
N VAL A 65 -7.85 20.83 1.92
CA VAL A 65 -7.03 20.74 0.69
C VAL A 65 -5.99 21.84 0.55
N PHE A 66 -6.13 22.94 1.31
CA PHE A 66 -5.15 24.03 1.35
C PHE A 66 -4.17 23.91 2.50
N ILE A 67 -4.60 23.28 3.59
CA ILE A 67 -3.87 23.31 4.87
C ILE A 67 -3.04 22.05 5.03
N HIS A 68 -3.51 20.93 4.46
CA HIS A 68 -2.88 19.62 4.61
C HIS A 68 -2.51 19.01 3.27
N SER A 69 -1.50 18.15 3.28
CA SER A 69 -1.19 17.31 2.14
C SER A 69 -2.33 16.33 1.88
N VAL A 70 -2.71 16.17 0.63
CA VAL A 70 -3.69 15.19 0.18
C VAL A 70 -2.94 14.05 -0.49
N THR A 71 -2.98 12.86 0.09
CA THR A 71 -2.53 11.64 -0.57
C THR A 71 -3.74 10.93 -1.16
N ASN A 72 -3.75 10.72 -2.47
CA ASN A 72 -4.77 9.94 -3.16
C ASN A 72 -4.15 8.63 -3.62
N PHE A 73 -4.61 7.50 -3.05
CA PHE A 73 -4.10 6.16 -3.35
C PHE A 73 -4.71 5.56 -4.62
N SER A 74 -5.82 6.11 -5.11
CA SER A 74 -6.58 5.60 -6.27
C SER A 74 -6.47 6.49 -7.51
N LYS A 75 -5.74 7.62 -7.43
CA LYS A 75 -5.67 8.60 -8.53
C LYS A 75 -5.03 7.98 -9.76
N GLY A 76 -5.85 7.74 -10.76
CA GLY A 76 -5.44 7.16 -12.05
C GLY A 76 -5.36 5.64 -12.09
N THR A 77 -5.30 4.96 -10.95
CA THR A 77 -5.31 3.49 -10.86
C THR A 77 -5.49 3.07 -9.41
N ASP A 78 -6.23 2.00 -9.19
CA ASP A 78 -6.38 1.37 -7.86
C ASP A 78 -5.14 0.54 -7.45
N TYR A 79 -4.08 0.57 -8.25
CA TYR A 79 -2.86 -0.20 -8.00
C TYR A 79 -1.82 0.62 -7.27
N VAL A 80 -1.30 0.05 -6.18
CA VAL A 80 -0.28 0.64 -5.32
C VAL A 80 0.90 -0.29 -5.17
N TRP A 81 2.06 0.28 -4.83
CA TRP A 81 3.22 -0.50 -4.44
C TRP A 81 3.11 -0.89 -2.97
N ASP A 82 3.11 -2.19 -2.69
CA ASP A 82 3.23 -2.73 -1.35
C ASP A 82 4.56 -3.46 -1.16
N ASN A 83 4.90 -3.76 0.08
CA ASN A 83 6.14 -4.45 0.41
C ASN A 83 5.98 -5.42 1.59
N ILE A 84 6.78 -6.49 1.53
CA ILE A 84 6.94 -7.45 2.62
C ILE A 84 8.40 -7.39 3.05
N ILE A 85 8.66 -7.31 4.34
CA ILE A 85 10.00 -7.35 4.92
C ILE A 85 10.15 -8.62 5.74
N ILE A 86 11.20 -9.37 5.43
CA ILE A 86 11.52 -10.64 6.12
C ILE A 86 12.90 -10.45 6.76
N ASN A 87 12.95 -10.57 8.08
CA ASN A 87 14.18 -10.47 8.83
C ASN A 87 14.76 -11.87 9.09
N ILE A 88 16.04 -12.05 8.76
CA ILE A 88 16.80 -13.29 8.99
C ILE A 88 18.06 -12.98 9.79
N THR A 89 18.58 -13.98 10.50
CA THR A 89 19.81 -13.80 11.28
C THR A 89 21.05 -13.83 10.38
N TYR A 90 22.16 -13.25 10.83
CA TYR A 90 23.46 -13.31 10.13
C TYR A 90 23.98 -14.72 9.90
N LYS A 91 23.54 -15.69 10.71
CA LYS A 91 23.92 -17.11 10.59
C LYS A 91 23.16 -17.85 9.47
N SER A 92 22.12 -17.23 8.93
CA SER A 92 21.30 -17.81 7.87
C SER A 92 22.04 -17.88 6.55
N ASN A 93 21.75 -18.91 5.75
CA ASN A 93 22.16 -18.94 4.35
C ASN A 93 21.29 -17.94 3.55
N TRP A 94 21.72 -16.69 3.56
CA TRP A 94 20.99 -15.58 2.96
C TRP A 94 20.87 -15.69 1.43
N GLU A 95 21.87 -16.24 0.75
CA GLU A 95 21.83 -16.45 -0.71
C GLU A 95 20.70 -17.43 -1.09
N LYS A 96 20.58 -18.52 -0.32
CA LYS A 96 19.49 -19.48 -0.47
C LYS A 96 18.15 -18.86 -0.16
N ALA A 97 18.07 -18.05 0.89
CA ALA A 97 16.85 -17.36 1.28
C ALA A 97 16.36 -16.39 0.18
N ILE A 98 17.23 -15.59 -0.38
CA ILE A 98 16.89 -14.66 -1.49
C ILE A 98 16.35 -15.43 -2.69
N LYS A 99 17.04 -16.49 -3.14
CA LYS A 99 16.61 -17.30 -4.30
C LYS A 99 15.22 -17.94 -4.08
N ILE A 100 14.96 -18.40 -2.86
CA ILE A 100 13.64 -18.97 -2.50
C ILE A 100 12.57 -17.87 -2.59
N VAL A 101 12.83 -16.71 -1.99
CA VAL A 101 11.86 -15.60 -1.96
C VAL A 101 11.59 -15.08 -3.37
N GLU A 102 12.64 -14.84 -4.18
CA GLU A 102 12.51 -14.41 -5.57
C GLU A 102 11.61 -15.35 -6.38
N LYS A 103 11.91 -16.66 -6.30
CA LYS A 103 11.11 -17.66 -7.02
C LYS A 103 9.65 -17.69 -6.58
N VAL A 104 9.42 -17.74 -5.26
CA VAL A 104 8.06 -17.79 -4.71
C VAL A 104 7.24 -16.58 -5.13
N VAL A 105 7.82 -15.40 -4.98
CA VAL A 105 7.08 -14.15 -5.27
C VAL A 105 6.85 -13.99 -6.77
N GLN A 106 7.83 -14.34 -7.60
CA GLN A 106 7.69 -14.29 -9.04
C GLN A 106 6.63 -15.26 -9.55
N ASP A 107 6.59 -16.49 -9.02
CA ASP A 107 5.60 -17.50 -9.37
C ASP A 107 4.18 -17.05 -8.96
N TYR A 108 4.04 -16.54 -7.73
CA TYR A 108 2.77 -16.02 -7.22
C TYR A 108 2.27 -14.82 -8.04
N TYR A 109 3.16 -13.86 -8.31
CA TYR A 109 2.85 -12.66 -9.09
C TYR A 109 2.37 -13.02 -10.49
N ASN A 110 3.11 -13.88 -11.20
CA ASN A 110 2.75 -14.30 -12.54
C ASN A 110 1.40 -15.01 -12.61
N LYS A 111 1.07 -15.80 -11.58
CA LYS A 111 -0.16 -16.59 -11.53
C LYS A 111 -1.39 -15.75 -11.16
N ASN A 112 -1.27 -14.87 -10.16
CA ASN A 112 -2.42 -14.26 -9.48
C ASN A 112 -2.59 -12.76 -9.79
N ILE A 113 -1.51 -12.03 -10.09
CA ILE A 113 -1.55 -10.56 -10.13
C ILE A 113 -1.30 -10.00 -11.53
N LYS A 114 -0.36 -10.59 -12.27
CA LYS A 114 0.12 -10.04 -13.54
C LYS A 114 -0.97 -9.83 -14.58
N LYS A 115 -1.93 -10.74 -14.66
CA LYS A 115 -3.03 -10.66 -15.64
C LYS A 115 -3.93 -9.48 -15.33
N GLU A 116 -4.31 -9.33 -14.07
CA GLU A 116 -5.17 -8.25 -13.59
C GLU A 116 -4.53 -6.87 -13.80
N ILE A 117 -3.25 -6.72 -13.45
CA ILE A 117 -2.50 -5.47 -13.68
C ILE A 117 -2.41 -5.16 -15.17
N LYS A 118 -2.13 -6.14 -16.01
CA LYS A 118 -1.99 -5.94 -17.47
C LYS A 118 -3.29 -5.51 -18.13
N GLU A 119 -4.43 -5.97 -17.62
CA GLU A 119 -5.76 -5.58 -18.11
C GLU A 119 -6.15 -4.16 -17.63
N ALA A 120 -5.72 -3.78 -16.43
CA ALA A 120 -6.07 -2.50 -15.81
C ALA A 120 -5.17 -1.33 -16.22
N LEU A 121 -3.89 -1.59 -16.48
CA LEU A 121 -2.90 -0.57 -16.79
C LEU A 121 -2.61 -0.55 -18.30
N THR A 122 -2.96 0.56 -18.95
CA THR A 122 -2.60 0.83 -20.34
C THR A 122 -1.09 1.06 -20.53
N GLU A 123 -0.60 1.07 -21.76
CA GLU A 123 0.79 0.98 -22.25
C GLU A 123 1.90 1.76 -21.52
N ASN A 124 1.58 2.75 -20.71
CA ASN A 124 2.59 3.59 -20.04
C ASN A 124 3.20 2.98 -18.77
N PHE A 125 2.83 1.76 -18.40
CA PHE A 125 3.23 1.14 -17.13
C PHE A 125 4.19 -0.06 -17.26
N LYS A 126 4.90 -0.17 -18.38
CA LYS A 126 5.84 -1.30 -18.64
C LYS A 126 6.95 -1.48 -17.58
N GLU A 127 7.30 -0.44 -16.81
CA GLU A 127 8.29 -0.56 -15.73
C GLU A 127 7.72 -1.19 -14.44
N HIS A 128 6.41 -1.24 -14.28
CA HIS A 128 5.74 -1.67 -13.06
C HIS A 128 5.41 -3.16 -13.01
N GLU A 129 5.70 -3.91 -14.07
CA GLU A 129 5.44 -5.35 -14.17
C GLU A 129 6.40 -6.23 -13.37
N LYS A 130 7.34 -5.66 -12.63
CA LYS A 130 8.41 -6.44 -11.99
C LYS A 130 8.27 -6.46 -10.48
N VAL A 131 8.19 -7.65 -9.94
CA VAL A 131 8.52 -7.86 -8.53
C VAL A 131 9.98 -7.50 -8.31
N ILE A 132 10.26 -6.71 -7.29
CA ILE A 132 11.60 -6.28 -6.94
C ILE A 132 11.95 -6.87 -5.59
N VAL A 133 13.00 -7.70 -5.56
CA VAL A 133 13.55 -8.23 -4.32
C VAL A 133 14.86 -7.49 -4.02
N ARG A 134 14.96 -6.93 -2.84
CA ARG A 134 16.15 -6.25 -2.33
C ARG A 134 16.53 -6.88 -1.00
N PHE A 135 17.80 -6.86 -0.66
CA PHE A 135 18.28 -7.25 0.65
C PHE A 135 19.23 -6.21 1.20
N GLY A 136 19.39 -6.21 2.51
CA GLY A 136 20.29 -5.32 3.20
C GLY A 136 20.55 -5.81 4.61
N MET A 137 21.38 -5.06 5.34
CA MET A 137 21.76 -5.35 6.71
C MET A 137 21.09 -4.37 7.67
N TYR A 138 20.83 -4.85 8.87
CA TYR A 138 20.45 -4.03 10.00
C TYR A 138 21.20 -4.52 11.25
N GLU A 139 21.07 -3.84 12.35
CA GLU A 139 21.88 -4.12 13.56
C GLU A 139 21.84 -5.58 14.02
N LYS A 140 20.71 -6.25 13.92
CA LYS A 140 20.52 -7.61 14.45
C LYS A 140 20.46 -8.70 13.37
N GLY A 141 20.68 -8.40 12.10
CA GLY A 141 20.61 -9.38 11.02
C GLY A 141 20.54 -8.79 9.62
N LEU A 142 19.93 -9.55 8.75
CA LEU A 142 19.69 -9.19 7.36
C LEU A 142 18.18 -9.05 7.13
N TYR A 143 17.78 -8.16 6.23
CA TYR A 143 16.41 -8.11 5.76
C TYR A 143 16.32 -8.40 4.26
N ILE A 144 15.26 -9.09 3.87
CA ILE A 144 14.85 -9.28 2.49
C ILE A 144 13.56 -8.47 2.31
N LYS A 145 13.58 -7.47 1.43
CA LYS A 145 12.43 -6.63 1.11
C LYS A 145 11.90 -7.01 -0.26
N VAL A 146 10.70 -7.52 -0.29
CA VAL A 146 9.93 -7.78 -1.50
C VAL A 146 9.04 -6.59 -1.78
N ARG A 147 9.09 -6.04 -2.98
CA ARG A 147 8.21 -4.96 -3.44
C ARG A 147 7.43 -5.43 -4.66
N TYR A 148 6.14 -5.27 -4.64
CA TYR A 148 5.23 -5.69 -5.70
C TYR A 148 4.07 -4.70 -5.84
N MET A 149 3.46 -4.69 -7.02
CA MET A 149 2.28 -3.88 -7.28
C MET A 149 1.03 -4.72 -7.05
N VAL A 150 0.01 -4.12 -6.44
CA VAL A 150 -1.23 -4.81 -6.04
C VAL A 150 -2.40 -3.83 -6.05
N ASN A 151 -3.61 -4.32 -6.29
CA ASN A 151 -4.80 -3.53 -6.06
C ASN A 151 -4.94 -3.18 -4.57
N PHE A 152 -5.15 -1.90 -4.27
CA PHE A 152 -5.22 -1.41 -2.90
C PHE A 152 -6.24 -2.17 -2.05
N ASN A 153 -7.41 -2.49 -2.63
CA ASN A 153 -8.48 -3.17 -1.91
C ASN A 153 -8.12 -4.63 -1.52
N ASN A 154 -7.20 -5.28 -2.26
CA ASN A 154 -6.79 -6.65 -2.05
C ASN A 154 -5.39 -6.76 -1.40
N SER A 155 -4.76 -5.62 -1.08
CA SER A 155 -3.38 -5.55 -0.62
C SER A 155 -3.12 -6.44 0.61
N ASN A 156 -3.99 -6.35 1.61
CA ASN A 156 -3.83 -7.11 2.86
C ASN A 156 -3.97 -8.61 2.67
N GLU A 157 -4.95 -9.06 1.88
CA GLU A 157 -5.14 -10.48 1.60
C GLU A 157 -3.93 -11.05 0.87
N ILE A 158 -3.48 -10.38 -0.18
CA ILE A 158 -2.30 -10.78 -0.97
C ILE A 158 -1.04 -10.76 -0.11
N LYS A 159 -0.87 -9.74 0.73
CA LYS A 159 0.25 -9.65 1.65
C LYS A 159 0.29 -10.81 2.64
N ARG A 160 -0.85 -11.15 3.23
CA ARG A 160 -1.00 -12.30 4.14
C ARG A 160 -0.66 -13.60 3.45
N GLU A 161 -1.23 -13.87 2.27
CA GLU A 161 -0.97 -15.08 1.51
C GLU A 161 0.50 -15.22 1.10
N LEU A 162 1.08 -14.18 0.53
CA LEU A 162 2.48 -14.15 0.14
C LEU A 162 3.40 -14.38 1.34
N THR A 163 3.13 -13.71 2.45
CA THR A 163 3.91 -13.87 3.68
C THR A 163 3.86 -15.32 4.15
N GLU A 164 2.69 -15.94 4.18
CA GLU A 164 2.52 -17.34 4.59
C GLU A 164 3.29 -18.28 3.67
N ILE A 165 3.17 -18.13 2.36
CA ILE A 165 3.88 -18.97 1.38
C ILE A 165 5.40 -18.82 1.56
N ILE A 166 5.90 -17.57 1.69
CA ILE A 166 7.31 -17.29 1.87
C ILE A 166 7.83 -17.95 3.16
N LEU A 167 7.14 -17.73 4.29
CA LEU A 167 7.53 -18.30 5.57
C LEU A 167 7.57 -19.83 5.53
N ASN A 168 6.58 -20.48 4.91
CA ASN A 168 6.55 -21.91 4.76
C ASN A 168 7.70 -22.45 3.89
N ARG A 169 8.13 -21.72 2.87
CA ARG A 169 9.27 -22.12 2.02
C ARG A 169 10.62 -21.83 2.66
N LEU A 170 10.70 -20.83 3.56
CA LEU A 170 11.91 -20.49 4.30
C LEU A 170 12.12 -21.35 5.57
N LYS A 171 11.15 -22.17 5.98
CA LYS A 171 11.29 -23.13 7.09
C LYS A 171 12.28 -24.24 6.71
N THR A 172 13.56 -23.91 6.66
CA THR A 172 14.66 -24.86 6.41
C THR A 172 15.66 -24.76 7.55
N ARG A 173 16.47 -25.82 7.76
CA ARG A 173 17.47 -25.85 8.85
C ARG A 173 18.52 -24.74 8.73
N ASP A 174 18.73 -24.20 7.54
CA ASP A 174 19.78 -23.23 7.25
C ASP A 174 19.31 -21.78 7.35
N ILE A 175 18.03 -21.53 7.65
CA ILE A 175 17.46 -20.19 7.72
C ILE A 175 16.77 -20.00 9.07
N SER A 176 17.21 -19.00 9.83
CA SER A 176 16.65 -18.61 11.10
C SER A 176 16.11 -17.19 11.03
N PHE A 177 14.89 -16.98 11.47
CA PHE A 177 14.26 -15.65 11.46
C PHE A 177 14.86 -14.74 12.53
N GLY A 178 15.08 -13.49 12.20
CA GLY A 178 15.47 -12.45 13.13
C GLY A 178 14.26 -11.94 13.94
N LYS A 179 14.52 -11.36 15.11
CA LYS A 179 13.48 -10.66 15.87
C LYS A 179 13.11 -9.36 15.14
N THR A 180 11.84 -9.12 14.95
CA THR A 180 11.31 -7.81 14.52
C THR A 180 11.35 -6.89 15.73
N GLU A 181 12.00 -5.73 15.63
CA GLU A 181 11.68 -4.63 16.53
C GLU A 181 10.36 -4.03 16.04
N SER A 182 9.40 -3.88 16.94
CA SER A 182 8.28 -2.98 16.72
C SER A 182 8.87 -1.60 16.40
N VAL A 183 8.62 -1.10 15.21
CA VAL A 183 8.89 0.30 14.89
C VAL A 183 7.79 1.09 15.60
N ASP A 184 8.03 1.35 16.88
CA ASP A 184 7.28 2.37 17.62
C ASP A 184 7.78 3.72 17.10
N SER A 185 6.92 4.38 16.36
CA SER A 185 7.09 5.80 16.00
C SER A 185 5.77 6.50 16.12
#